data_8b70b98db1ddcc6da424f275f52503bf
#
_entry.id   8b70b98db1ddcc6da424f275f52503bf
#
_cell.length_a   1.000
_cell.length_b   1.000
_cell.length_c   1.000
_cell.angle_alpha   90.00
_cell.angle_beta   90.00
_cell.angle_gamma   90.00
#
_symmetry.space_group_name_H-M   'P 1'
#
loop_
_entity.id
_entity.type
_entity.pdbx_description
1 polymer ?
#
loop_
_entity_poly.entity_id
_entity_poly.type
_entity_poly.pdbx_seq_one_letter_code
_entity_poly.pdbx_strand_id
1 'polypeptide(L)'
;NAIRETFVDSEHIRFHPIITEGGAAVNAIPETAKVESYVRGASFDSIRDYNKKVNLALAGAAASLGCNVELDDHPGYFPLNNDANMTEILTEAMEAVTGPGTVTRGSWGTGCTDMGDVSAIMPAIHPHASGSIGTGHGKDYYVADKKAGCLYPAQCLTVAASMFLENDAARAKKVLAEAK
;
A
#
# COMPACT_ATOMS: atom_id res chain seq x y z
N ASN A 1 17.79 2.77 14.82
CA ASN A 1 18.02 1.60 13.92
C ASN A 1 17.77 0.27 14.64
N ALA A 2 18.15 0.11 15.92
CA ALA A 2 18.03 -1.16 16.66
C ALA A 2 16.60 -1.77 16.64
N ILE A 3 15.57 -0.95 16.63
CA ILE A 3 14.18 -1.43 16.57
C ILE A 3 13.89 -2.30 15.33
N ARG A 4 14.58 -2.08 14.21
CA ARG A 4 14.40 -2.86 12.98
C ARG A 4 14.77 -4.33 13.15
N GLU A 5 15.73 -4.63 14.02
CA GLU A 5 16.16 -6.00 14.33
C GLU A 5 15.08 -6.82 15.08
N THR A 6 14.04 -6.14 15.57
CA THR A 6 12.90 -6.79 16.21
C THR A 6 11.73 -7.05 15.28
N PHE A 7 11.85 -6.66 14.01
CA PHE A 7 10.78 -6.85 13.01
C PHE A 7 10.82 -8.28 12.48
N VAL A 8 9.64 -8.90 12.41
CA VAL A 8 9.47 -10.25 11.87
C VAL A 8 9.22 -10.13 10.38
N ASP A 9 9.96 -10.90 9.57
CA ASP A 9 9.92 -10.80 8.10
C ASP A 9 8.52 -11.12 7.53
N SER A 10 7.79 -12.07 8.14
CA SER A 10 6.43 -12.45 7.72
C SER A 10 5.40 -11.34 7.88
N GLU A 11 5.65 -10.36 8.75
CA GLU A 11 4.78 -9.21 8.96
C GLU A 11 5.03 -8.07 7.96
N HIS A 12 6.09 -8.19 7.17
CA HIS A 12 6.49 -7.23 6.13
C HIS A 12 6.60 -5.78 6.62
N ILE A 13 7.02 -5.58 7.88
CA ILE A 13 7.09 -4.25 8.47
C ILE A 13 8.16 -3.40 7.79
N ARG A 14 7.80 -2.16 7.48
CA ARG A 14 8.70 -1.13 6.98
C ARG A 14 8.62 0.12 7.86
N PHE A 15 9.78 0.57 8.31
CA PHE A 15 9.96 1.80 9.07
C PHE A 15 11.07 2.62 8.44
N HIS A 16 10.75 3.78 7.88
CA HIS A 16 11.68 4.63 7.14
C HIS A 16 11.64 6.06 7.70
N PRO A 17 12.36 6.34 8.80
CA PRO A 17 12.42 7.68 9.36
C PRO A 17 13.34 8.60 8.54
N ILE A 18 12.94 9.86 8.45
CA ILE A 18 13.76 10.97 7.96
C ILE A 18 13.81 12.07 9.01
N ILE A 19 14.94 12.76 9.11
CA ILE A 19 15.07 13.97 9.93
C ILE A 19 14.63 15.14 9.07
N THR A 20 13.53 15.82 9.44
CA THR A 20 13.02 16.99 8.72
C THR A 20 13.51 18.30 9.33
N GLU A 21 13.85 18.30 10.63
CA GLU A 21 14.52 19.40 11.32
C GLU A 21 15.58 18.82 12.25
N GLY A 22 16.82 19.28 12.12
CA GLY A 22 17.96 18.70 12.87
C GLY A 22 19.00 19.73 13.34
N GLY A 23 18.66 21.02 13.35
CA GLY A 23 19.53 22.09 13.79
C GLY A 23 19.98 23.04 12.66
N ALA A 24 20.54 24.20 13.05
CA ALA A 24 20.93 25.26 12.12
C ALA A 24 22.45 25.39 11.95
N ALA A 25 23.27 24.87 12.88
CA ALA A 25 24.72 24.97 12.86
C ALA A 25 25.38 23.74 13.45
N VAL A 26 26.53 23.35 12.88
CA VAL A 26 27.25 22.12 13.28
C VAL A 26 27.88 22.17 14.68
N ASN A 27 28.07 23.35 15.20
CA ASN A 27 28.66 23.63 16.53
C ASN A 27 27.62 23.96 17.62
N ALA A 28 26.32 23.83 17.29
CA ALA A 28 25.24 24.09 18.24
C ALA A 28 24.35 22.85 18.38
N ILE A 29 24.07 22.46 19.61
CA ILE A 29 23.08 21.42 19.91
C ILE A 29 21.71 22.02 19.64
N PRO A 30 20.86 21.41 18.77
CA PRO A 30 19.54 21.91 18.51
C PRO A 30 18.63 21.78 19.73
N GLU A 31 17.80 22.79 19.98
CA GLU A 31 16.77 22.72 21.03
C GLU A 31 15.67 21.73 20.68
N THR A 32 15.37 21.62 19.40
CA THR A 32 14.36 20.70 18.83
C THR A 32 14.91 19.97 17.62
N ALA A 33 14.50 18.72 17.45
CA ALA A 33 14.70 17.94 16.23
C ALA A 33 13.40 17.26 15.87
N LYS A 34 13.06 17.22 14.56
CA LYS A 34 11.87 16.59 14.06
C LYS A 34 12.20 15.40 13.17
N VAL A 35 11.52 14.29 13.44
CA VAL A 35 11.64 13.06 12.67
C VAL A 35 10.27 12.69 12.15
N GLU A 36 10.15 12.45 10.85
CA GLU A 36 8.92 11.97 10.22
C GLU A 36 9.14 10.56 9.68
N SER A 37 8.13 9.73 9.77
CA SER A 37 8.22 8.34 9.32
C SER A 37 6.86 7.75 8.98
N TYR A 38 6.89 6.65 8.24
CA TYR A 38 5.76 5.72 8.13
C TYR A 38 6.12 4.38 8.72
N VAL A 39 5.15 3.77 9.43
CA VAL A 39 5.14 2.34 9.73
C VAL A 39 4.17 1.68 8.77
N ARG A 40 4.65 0.76 7.96
CA ARG A 40 3.86 -0.01 6.98
C ARG A 40 3.98 -1.49 7.27
N GLY A 41 2.97 -2.28 6.94
CA GLY A 41 2.95 -3.73 7.16
C GLY A 41 1.86 -4.41 6.35
N ALA A 42 1.81 -5.75 6.44
CA ALA A 42 0.86 -6.55 5.68
C ALA A 42 -0.56 -6.53 6.27
N SER A 43 -0.72 -6.18 7.55
CA SER A 43 -2.01 -6.08 8.21
C SER A 43 -2.08 -4.86 9.12
N PHE A 44 -3.31 -4.41 9.40
CA PHE A 44 -3.54 -3.31 10.33
C PHE A 44 -3.04 -3.65 11.74
N ASP A 45 -3.29 -4.87 12.22
CA ASP A 45 -2.87 -5.30 13.55
C ASP A 45 -1.35 -5.26 13.68
N SER A 46 -0.62 -5.77 12.68
CA SER A 46 0.84 -5.68 12.64
C SER A 46 1.32 -4.23 12.65
N ILE A 47 0.73 -3.35 11.83
CA ILE A 47 1.08 -1.92 11.81
C ILE A 47 0.88 -1.30 13.19
N ARG A 48 -0.28 -1.49 13.80
CA ARG A 48 -0.60 -0.97 15.13
C ARG A 48 0.39 -1.43 16.20
N ASP A 49 0.70 -2.73 16.22
CA ASP A 49 1.55 -3.31 17.25
C ASP A 49 3.03 -2.91 17.08
N TYR A 50 3.49 -2.82 15.83
CA TYR A 50 4.84 -2.35 15.56
C TYR A 50 4.98 -0.83 15.71
N ASN A 51 3.93 -0.04 15.43
CA ASN A 51 3.95 1.39 15.72
C ASN A 51 4.12 1.65 17.22
N LYS A 52 3.44 0.90 18.10
CA LYS A 52 3.66 0.97 19.54
C LYS A 52 5.11 0.68 19.93
N LYS A 53 5.74 -0.33 19.33
CA LYS A 53 7.16 -0.65 19.58
C LYS A 53 8.08 0.49 19.12
N VAL A 54 7.80 1.08 17.95
CA VAL A 54 8.55 2.23 17.42
C VAL A 54 8.44 3.41 18.37
N ASN A 55 7.24 3.74 18.83
CA ASN A 55 6.99 4.83 19.76
C ASN A 55 7.74 4.64 21.10
N LEU A 56 7.71 3.43 21.66
CA LEU A 56 8.47 3.08 22.86
C LEU A 56 9.99 3.22 22.64
N ALA A 57 10.49 2.83 21.47
CA ALA A 57 11.90 2.96 21.14
C ALA A 57 12.33 4.44 21.01
N LEU A 58 11.48 5.29 20.41
CA LEU A 58 11.72 6.73 20.30
C LEU A 58 11.70 7.39 21.68
N ALA A 59 10.72 7.06 22.52
CA ALA A 59 10.63 7.56 23.90
C ALA A 59 11.84 7.13 24.73
N GLY A 60 12.25 5.86 24.63
CA GLY A 60 13.44 5.36 25.32
C GLY A 60 14.73 6.03 24.87
N ALA A 61 14.88 6.28 23.56
CA ALA A 61 16.03 6.99 23.01
C ALA A 61 16.11 8.44 23.52
N ALA A 62 14.99 9.17 23.53
CA ALA A 62 14.92 10.53 24.05
C ALA A 62 15.26 10.56 25.55
N ALA A 63 14.66 9.68 26.35
CA ALA A 63 14.89 9.59 27.78
C ALA A 63 16.36 9.28 28.13
N SER A 64 17.02 8.42 27.33
CA SER A 64 18.42 8.07 27.55
C SER A 64 19.40 9.24 27.40
N LEU A 65 18.99 10.28 26.68
CA LEU A 65 19.76 11.50 26.44
C LEU A 65 19.24 12.70 27.25
N GLY A 66 18.28 12.49 28.15
CA GLY A 66 17.68 13.56 28.95
C GLY A 66 16.78 14.50 28.13
N CYS A 67 16.28 14.05 26.98
CA CYS A 67 15.38 14.79 26.11
C CYS A 67 13.93 14.40 26.35
N ASN A 68 13.00 15.30 26.06
CA ASN A 68 11.59 14.99 25.92
C ASN A 68 11.26 14.57 24.49
N VAL A 69 10.20 13.78 24.30
CA VAL A 69 9.64 13.44 22.99
C VAL A 69 8.14 13.70 22.97
N GLU A 70 7.68 14.31 21.91
CA GLU A 70 6.27 14.40 21.57
C GLU A 70 6.04 13.45 20.39
N LEU A 71 5.02 12.60 20.50
CA LEU A 71 4.65 11.61 19.48
C LEU A 71 3.31 12.02 18.91
N ASP A 72 3.28 12.25 17.60
CA ASP A 72 2.09 12.68 16.87
C ASP A 72 1.78 11.63 15.80
N ASP A 73 0.95 10.66 16.15
CA ASP A 73 0.59 9.53 15.29
C ASP A 73 -0.68 9.84 14.50
N HIS A 74 -0.57 9.80 13.18
CA HIS A 74 -1.71 9.91 12.28
C HIS A 74 -1.94 8.59 11.54
N PRO A 75 -3.19 8.10 11.46
CA PRO A 75 -3.50 6.93 10.64
C PRO A 75 -3.27 7.27 9.16
N GLY A 76 -2.57 6.38 8.46
CA GLY A 76 -2.48 6.39 7.01
C GLY A 76 -3.49 5.42 6.40
N TYR A 77 -3.32 5.09 5.12
CA TYR A 77 -4.15 4.10 4.44
C TYR A 77 -3.97 2.70 5.01
N PHE A 78 -5.05 1.93 5.05
CA PHE A 78 -5.01 0.49 5.35
C PHE A 78 -4.16 -0.26 4.31
N PRO A 79 -3.58 -1.41 4.68
CA PRO A 79 -2.99 -2.33 3.72
C PRO A 79 -4.02 -2.77 2.68
N LEU A 80 -3.64 -2.77 1.40
CA LEU A 80 -4.51 -3.24 0.33
C LEU A 80 -4.74 -4.74 0.46
N ASN A 81 -5.99 -5.15 0.51
CA ASN A 81 -6.43 -6.54 0.57
C ASN A 81 -7.35 -6.84 -0.62
N ASN A 82 -6.77 -7.26 -1.74
CA ASN A 82 -7.53 -7.61 -2.92
C ASN A 82 -8.41 -8.84 -2.67
N ASP A 83 -9.70 -8.72 -2.96
CA ASP A 83 -10.64 -9.84 -2.87
C ASP A 83 -10.29 -10.96 -3.85
N ALA A 84 -10.29 -12.20 -3.37
CA ALA A 84 -9.86 -13.34 -4.17
C ALA A 84 -10.82 -13.64 -5.33
N ASN A 85 -12.14 -13.59 -5.11
CA ASN A 85 -13.12 -13.84 -6.15
C ASN A 85 -13.10 -12.74 -7.23
N MET A 86 -12.96 -11.47 -6.81
CA MET A 86 -12.79 -10.36 -7.75
C MET A 86 -11.49 -10.49 -8.54
N THR A 87 -10.42 -10.98 -7.92
CA THR A 87 -9.14 -11.22 -8.57
C THR A 87 -9.27 -12.24 -9.71
N GLU A 88 -10.01 -13.34 -9.48
CA GLU A 88 -10.28 -14.33 -10.53
C GLU A 88 -11.07 -13.72 -11.69
N ILE A 89 -12.19 -13.05 -11.40
CA ILE A 89 -13.05 -12.43 -12.43
C ILE A 89 -12.28 -11.41 -13.26
N LEU A 90 -11.49 -10.57 -12.58
CA LEU A 90 -10.71 -9.54 -13.27
C LEU A 90 -9.55 -10.15 -14.09
N THR A 91 -8.93 -11.23 -13.61
CA THR A 91 -7.94 -11.97 -14.40
C THR A 91 -8.55 -12.48 -15.69
N GLU A 92 -9.74 -13.13 -15.63
CA GLU A 92 -10.46 -13.58 -16.83
C GLU A 92 -10.75 -12.42 -17.78
N ALA A 93 -11.26 -11.30 -17.25
CA ALA A 93 -11.58 -10.12 -18.05
C ALA A 93 -10.34 -9.51 -18.72
N MET A 94 -9.22 -9.44 -18.00
CA MET A 94 -7.96 -8.94 -18.54
C MET A 94 -7.42 -9.86 -19.64
N GLU A 95 -7.42 -11.16 -19.44
CA GLU A 95 -6.98 -12.13 -20.46
C GLU A 95 -7.90 -12.18 -21.68
N ALA A 96 -9.19 -11.92 -21.51
CA ALA A 96 -10.13 -11.79 -22.63
C ALA A 96 -9.78 -10.59 -23.54
N VAL A 97 -9.22 -9.52 -22.97
CA VAL A 97 -8.85 -8.30 -23.70
C VAL A 97 -7.41 -8.37 -24.24
N THR A 98 -6.47 -8.89 -23.45
CA THR A 98 -5.04 -8.81 -23.76
C THR A 98 -4.44 -10.12 -24.27
N GLY A 99 -5.18 -11.21 -24.15
CA GLY A 99 -4.77 -12.56 -24.52
C GLY A 99 -4.42 -13.45 -23.33
N PRO A 100 -4.49 -14.78 -23.52
CA PRO A 100 -4.19 -15.73 -22.44
C PRO A 100 -2.75 -15.61 -21.93
N GLY A 101 -2.56 -15.73 -20.61
CA GLY A 101 -1.24 -15.72 -19.97
C GLY A 101 -0.54 -14.38 -19.93
N THR A 102 -1.23 -13.29 -20.26
CA THR A 102 -0.67 -11.93 -20.22
C THR A 102 -0.76 -11.30 -18.83
N VAL A 103 -1.57 -11.87 -17.94
CA VAL A 103 -1.77 -11.36 -16.58
C VAL A 103 -0.76 -11.97 -15.62
N THR A 104 -0.03 -11.12 -14.92
CA THR A 104 0.88 -11.56 -13.87
C THR A 104 0.25 -11.26 -12.50
N ARG A 105 0.16 -12.28 -11.66
CA ARG A 105 -0.23 -12.09 -10.26
C ARG A 105 1.00 -11.73 -9.44
N GLY A 106 0.98 -10.53 -8.85
CA GLY A 106 2.05 -10.08 -7.97
C GLY A 106 1.97 -10.73 -6.58
N SER A 107 3.09 -10.70 -5.88
CA SER A 107 3.15 -10.91 -4.43
C SER A 107 2.79 -9.62 -3.70
N TRP A 108 2.74 -9.69 -2.35
CA TRP A 108 2.55 -8.50 -1.52
C TRP A 108 3.56 -7.40 -1.86
N GLY A 109 3.09 -6.16 -1.95
CA GLY A 109 3.89 -4.98 -2.25
C GLY A 109 3.84 -3.95 -1.11
N THR A 110 4.87 -3.10 -1.03
CA THR A 110 5.00 -2.06 0.01
C THR A 110 4.23 -0.78 -0.30
N GLY A 111 3.63 -0.67 -1.50
CA GLY A 111 2.84 0.50 -1.90
C GLY A 111 1.59 0.66 -1.05
N CYS A 112 1.19 1.91 -0.82
CA CYS A 112 -0.05 2.25 -0.16
C CYS A 112 -0.92 3.08 -1.10
N THR A 113 -2.22 2.91 -1.02
CA THR A 113 -3.23 3.61 -1.80
C THR A 113 -4.51 3.69 -0.97
N ASP A 114 -5.37 4.67 -1.26
CA ASP A 114 -6.70 4.82 -0.70
C ASP A 114 -7.62 3.60 -0.93
N MET A 115 -7.32 2.79 -1.95
CA MET A 115 -8.00 1.50 -2.15
C MET A 115 -7.76 0.50 -0.99
N GLY A 116 -6.73 0.72 -0.17
CA GLY A 116 -6.56 -0.02 1.09
C GLY A 116 -7.74 0.19 2.03
N ASP A 117 -8.18 1.44 2.20
CA ASP A 117 -9.33 1.79 3.04
C ASP A 117 -10.63 1.18 2.49
N VAL A 118 -10.83 1.24 1.16
CA VAL A 118 -11.98 0.61 0.50
C VAL A 118 -11.98 -0.90 0.72
N SER A 119 -10.83 -1.55 0.53
CA SER A 119 -10.69 -3.01 0.70
C SER A 119 -10.82 -3.47 2.16
N ALA A 120 -10.71 -2.56 3.13
CA ALA A 120 -10.92 -2.86 4.53
C ALA A 120 -12.42 -2.93 4.93
N ILE A 121 -13.31 -2.34 4.13
CA ILE A 121 -14.74 -2.25 4.45
C ILE A 121 -15.64 -2.99 3.45
N MET A 122 -15.12 -3.33 2.26
CA MET A 122 -15.89 -4.04 1.24
C MET A 122 -14.96 -4.82 0.30
N PRO A 123 -15.48 -5.85 -0.40
CA PRO A 123 -14.71 -6.51 -1.46
C PRO A 123 -14.22 -5.49 -2.49
N ALA A 124 -12.93 -5.45 -2.70
CA ALA A 124 -12.30 -4.53 -3.64
C ALA A 124 -11.09 -5.18 -4.32
N ILE A 125 -10.69 -4.63 -5.45
CA ILE A 125 -9.50 -5.01 -6.17
C ILE A 125 -8.85 -3.77 -6.80
N HIS A 126 -7.53 -3.71 -6.77
CA HIS A 126 -6.76 -2.62 -7.38
C HIS A 126 -5.72 -3.18 -8.34
N PRO A 127 -6.10 -3.43 -9.61
CA PRO A 127 -5.19 -3.94 -10.61
C PRO A 127 -4.24 -2.86 -11.13
N HIS A 128 -3.12 -3.30 -11.67
CA HIS A 128 -2.17 -2.45 -12.37
C HIS A 128 -2.19 -2.70 -13.88
N ALA A 129 -1.94 -1.66 -14.67
CA ALA A 129 -1.76 -1.74 -16.10
C ALA A 129 -0.31 -1.40 -16.47
N SER A 130 0.17 -1.96 -17.59
CA SER A 130 1.43 -1.57 -18.22
C SER A 130 1.28 -0.30 -19.05
N GLY A 131 2.32 0.07 -19.79
CA GLY A 131 2.28 1.16 -20.75
C GLY A 131 2.94 2.46 -20.28
N SER A 132 3.33 2.55 -19.01
CA SER A 132 4.12 3.67 -18.49
C SER A 132 5.60 3.34 -18.50
N ILE A 133 6.44 4.37 -18.67
CA ILE A 133 7.91 4.33 -18.56
C ILE A 133 8.39 5.45 -17.66
N GLY A 134 9.67 5.39 -17.27
CA GLY A 134 10.28 6.34 -16.33
C GLY A 134 10.31 5.84 -14.90
N THR A 135 10.80 6.68 -14.01
CA THR A 135 10.91 6.37 -12.57
C THR A 135 9.59 6.68 -11.87
N GLY A 136 9.04 5.72 -11.14
CA GLY A 136 7.83 5.93 -10.35
C GLY A 136 7.97 7.16 -9.44
N HIS A 137 7.01 8.09 -9.47
CA HIS A 137 7.05 9.42 -8.85
C HIS A 137 8.12 10.38 -9.40
N GLY A 138 8.88 9.99 -10.41
CA GLY A 138 9.84 10.84 -11.09
C GLY A 138 9.16 11.77 -12.10
N LYS A 139 9.84 12.90 -12.41
CA LYS A 139 9.38 13.84 -13.43
C LYS A 139 9.44 13.28 -14.86
N ASP A 140 10.13 12.17 -15.04
CA ASP A 140 10.29 11.42 -16.28
C ASP A 140 9.24 10.31 -16.46
N TYR A 141 8.32 10.14 -15.50
CA TYR A 141 7.26 9.16 -15.58
C TYR A 141 6.11 9.63 -16.48
N TYR A 142 5.80 8.83 -17.52
CA TYR A 142 4.68 9.12 -18.41
C TYR A 142 4.13 7.86 -19.08
N VAL A 143 2.90 7.94 -19.63
CA VAL A 143 2.29 6.86 -20.41
C VAL A 143 2.87 6.89 -21.83
N ALA A 144 3.74 5.92 -22.14
CA ALA A 144 4.37 5.76 -23.44
C ALA A 144 3.47 4.99 -24.43
N ASP A 145 2.81 3.93 -23.95
CA ASP A 145 1.83 3.16 -24.71
C ASP A 145 0.42 3.45 -24.18
N LYS A 146 -0.30 4.33 -24.89
CA LYS A 146 -1.67 4.71 -24.54
C LYS A 146 -2.67 3.56 -24.67
N LYS A 147 -2.39 2.58 -25.54
CA LYS A 147 -3.25 1.41 -25.70
C LYS A 147 -3.18 0.53 -24.46
N ALA A 148 -1.97 0.21 -24.02
CA ALA A 148 -1.74 -0.59 -22.83
C ALA A 148 -2.12 0.16 -21.54
N GLY A 149 -1.82 1.45 -21.43
CA GLY A 149 -2.03 2.23 -20.22
C GLY A 149 -3.43 2.82 -20.05
N CYS A 150 -4.22 2.92 -21.13
CA CYS A 150 -5.54 3.57 -21.07
C CYS A 150 -6.66 2.70 -21.68
N LEU A 151 -6.49 2.26 -22.94
CA LEU A 151 -7.57 1.56 -23.65
C LEU A 151 -7.84 0.18 -23.06
N TYR A 152 -6.82 -0.64 -22.90
CA TYR A 152 -6.97 -1.98 -22.33
C TYR A 152 -7.55 -1.97 -20.93
N PRO A 153 -7.10 -1.14 -19.97
CA PRO A 153 -7.73 -1.05 -18.66
C PRO A 153 -9.22 -0.71 -18.73
N ALA A 154 -9.61 0.25 -19.58
CA ALA A 154 -11.01 0.59 -19.75
C ALA A 154 -11.85 -0.59 -20.30
N GLN A 155 -11.33 -1.31 -21.29
CA GLN A 155 -11.96 -2.51 -21.81
C GLN A 155 -12.04 -3.64 -20.76
N CYS A 156 -10.96 -3.87 -19.99
CA CYS A 156 -10.94 -4.87 -18.93
C CYS A 156 -12.01 -4.60 -17.87
N LEU A 157 -12.15 -3.33 -17.43
CA LEU A 157 -13.18 -2.94 -16.47
C LEU A 157 -14.59 -3.14 -17.03
N THR A 158 -14.81 -2.83 -18.31
CA THR A 158 -16.09 -3.03 -18.98
C THR A 158 -16.45 -4.51 -19.07
N VAL A 159 -15.51 -5.37 -19.47
CA VAL A 159 -15.69 -6.82 -19.53
C VAL A 159 -15.94 -7.39 -18.14
N ALA A 160 -15.16 -6.98 -17.13
CA ALA A 160 -15.37 -7.40 -15.76
C ALA A 160 -16.77 -7.01 -15.24
N ALA A 161 -17.21 -5.77 -15.50
CA ALA A 161 -18.56 -5.34 -15.14
C ALA A 161 -19.64 -6.22 -15.78
N SER A 162 -19.50 -6.56 -17.09
CA SER A 162 -20.38 -7.51 -17.76
C SER A 162 -20.40 -8.87 -17.06
N MET A 163 -19.22 -9.43 -16.76
CA MET A 163 -19.09 -10.72 -16.06
C MET A 163 -19.72 -10.72 -14.66
N PHE A 164 -19.67 -9.58 -13.94
CA PHE A 164 -20.37 -9.44 -12.66
C PHE A 164 -21.89 -9.47 -12.79
N LEU A 165 -22.42 -8.92 -13.89
CA LEU A 165 -23.87 -8.76 -14.09
C LEU A 165 -24.53 -9.94 -14.81
N GLU A 166 -23.78 -10.77 -15.49
CA GLU A 166 -24.28 -11.97 -16.18
C GLU A 166 -24.97 -12.95 -15.24
N ASN A 167 -25.91 -13.75 -15.80
CA ASN A 167 -26.61 -14.80 -15.08
C ASN A 167 -27.24 -14.32 -13.75
N ASP A 168 -28.01 -13.24 -13.83
CA ASP A 168 -28.66 -12.65 -12.65
C ASP A 168 -27.63 -12.21 -11.58
N ALA A 169 -26.51 -11.68 -12.03
CA ALA A 169 -25.39 -11.23 -11.18
C ALA A 169 -24.82 -12.33 -10.25
N ALA A 170 -24.81 -13.57 -10.71
CA ALA A 170 -24.38 -14.70 -9.88
C ALA A 170 -22.97 -14.54 -9.32
N ARG A 171 -22.02 -14.01 -10.14
CA ARG A 171 -20.64 -13.77 -9.68
C ARG A 171 -20.58 -12.65 -8.63
N ALA A 172 -21.30 -11.55 -8.82
CA ALA A 172 -21.36 -10.47 -7.83
C ALA A 172 -21.99 -10.93 -6.51
N LYS A 173 -23.09 -11.70 -6.58
CA LYS A 173 -23.71 -12.29 -5.39
C LYS A 173 -22.76 -13.22 -4.63
N LYS A 174 -21.95 -14.01 -5.33
CA LYS A 174 -20.92 -14.87 -4.72
C LYS A 174 -19.86 -14.02 -3.99
N VAL A 175 -19.32 -13.00 -4.64
CA VAL A 175 -18.35 -12.08 -4.02
C VAL A 175 -18.90 -11.51 -2.72
N LEU A 176 -20.13 -11.00 -2.73
CA LEU A 176 -20.77 -10.44 -1.53
C LEU A 176 -21.04 -11.48 -0.43
N ALA A 177 -21.40 -12.71 -0.80
CA ALA A 177 -21.66 -13.78 0.15
C ALA A 177 -20.39 -14.32 0.84
N GLU A 178 -19.25 -14.27 0.16
CA GLU A 178 -17.96 -14.76 0.64
C GLU A 178 -17.06 -13.64 1.18
N ALA A 179 -17.50 -12.39 1.12
CA ALA A 179 -16.78 -11.23 1.68
C ALA A 179 -16.54 -11.41 3.20
N LYS A 180 -15.31 -11.13 3.62
CA LYS A 180 -14.87 -11.25 5.02
C LYS A 180 -14.86 -9.90 5.71
#